data_697e8e7e4bf91787fd4bd694b6aa5c4c
#
_entry.id   697e8e7e4bf91787fd4bd694b6aa5c4c
#
_cell.length_a   1.000
_cell.length_b   1.000
_cell.length_c   1.000
_cell.angle_alpha   90.00
_cell.angle_beta   90.00
_cell.angle_gamma   90.00
#
_symmetry.space_group_name_H-M   'P 1'
#
loop_
_entity.id
_entity.type
_entity.pdbx_description
1 polymer ?
#
loop_
_entity_poly.entity_id
_entity_poly.type
_entity_poly.pdbx_seq_one_letter_code
_entity_poly.pdbx_strand_id
1 'polypeptide(L)'
;MSRRTSIVTALAESFKVIDGSEEYNSNIFNNSFDKLKFWDDVSDFPCIYVTAGPESREYLPGSFKWGHLTVSIKLYTKGEECQQMLEDLLEDVENVIDSKAGLLVYDTDNNLVTTQLSIVSIVTDEGLLNPYGVGEVTLLVQYQVM
;
A
#
# COMPACT_ATOMS: atom_id res chain seq x y z
N MET A 1 16.39 8.71 -7.55
CA MET A 1 15.12 7.99 -7.38
C MET A 1 13.98 8.90 -7.80
N SER A 2 13.05 8.40 -8.59
CA SER A 2 11.89 9.20 -9.00
C SER A 2 10.95 9.43 -7.82
N ARG A 3 10.09 10.46 -7.91
CA ARG A 3 9.07 10.69 -6.89
C ARG A 3 8.11 9.51 -6.78
N ARG A 4 7.73 8.92 -7.90
CA ARG A 4 6.85 7.75 -7.91
C ARG A 4 7.48 6.59 -7.15
N THR A 5 8.74 6.29 -7.40
CA THR A 5 9.47 5.24 -6.68
C THR A 5 9.57 5.56 -5.20
N SER A 6 9.89 6.82 -4.86
CA SER A 6 10.00 7.25 -3.46
C SER A 6 8.68 7.10 -2.71
N ILE A 7 7.56 7.42 -3.35
CA ILE A 7 6.22 7.25 -2.75
C ILE A 7 5.94 5.77 -2.47
N VAL A 8 6.21 4.91 -3.43
CA VAL A 8 5.99 3.46 -3.28
C VAL A 8 6.87 2.89 -2.18
N THR A 9 8.15 3.27 -2.14
CA THR A 9 9.07 2.84 -1.10
C THR A 9 8.61 3.30 0.28
N ALA A 10 8.18 4.56 0.41
CA ALA A 10 7.69 5.10 1.67
C ALA A 10 6.43 4.39 2.15
N LEU A 11 5.52 4.06 1.23
CA LEU A 11 4.33 3.28 1.56
C LEU A 11 4.70 1.88 2.07
N ALA A 12 5.58 1.18 1.36
CA ALA A 12 6.03 -0.15 1.76
C ALA A 12 6.67 -0.12 3.16
N GLU A 13 7.50 0.87 3.44
CA GLU A 13 8.09 1.03 4.77
C GLU A 13 7.04 1.31 5.83
N SER A 14 6.00 2.07 5.49
CA SER A 14 4.92 2.40 6.44
C SER A 14 4.17 1.18 6.94
N PHE A 15 4.02 0.15 6.11
CA PHE A 15 3.28 -1.05 6.50
C PHE A 15 4.07 -1.97 7.43
N LYS A 16 5.37 -1.75 7.60
CA LYS A 16 6.20 -2.56 8.51
C LYS A 16 5.82 -2.38 9.98
N VAL A 17 5.02 -1.36 10.31
CA VAL A 17 4.50 -1.17 11.66
C VAL A 17 3.47 -2.23 12.05
N ILE A 18 2.95 -3.00 11.09
CA ILE A 18 2.03 -4.11 11.35
C ILE A 18 2.87 -5.29 11.88
N ASP A 19 3.16 -5.27 13.17
CA ASP A 19 4.15 -6.14 13.79
C ASP A 19 3.57 -7.06 14.88
N GLY A 20 2.23 -7.18 14.93
CA GLY A 20 1.57 -7.99 15.93
C GLY A 20 1.36 -7.31 17.27
N SER A 21 1.67 -6.02 17.39
CA SER A 21 1.36 -5.25 18.59
C SER A 21 -0.15 -5.09 18.77
N GLU A 22 -0.57 -4.60 19.96
CA GLU A 22 -2.00 -4.47 20.26
C GLU A 22 -2.78 -3.57 19.31
N GLU A 23 -2.07 -2.69 18.59
CA GLU A 23 -2.70 -1.76 17.65
C GLU A 23 -3.15 -2.44 16.35
N TYR A 24 -2.62 -3.64 16.07
CA TYR A 24 -2.84 -4.33 14.80
C TYR A 24 -3.31 -5.76 15.03
N ASN A 25 -4.14 -6.26 14.11
CA ASN A 25 -4.64 -7.64 14.14
C ASN A 25 -3.61 -8.65 13.65
N SER A 26 -2.64 -8.19 12.86
CA SER A 26 -1.72 -9.07 12.12
C SER A 26 -0.27 -8.75 12.42
N ASN A 27 0.61 -9.67 12.06
CA ASN A 27 2.05 -9.46 12.07
C ASN A 27 2.59 -9.92 10.72
N ILE A 28 3.16 -9.01 9.96
CA ILE A 28 3.72 -9.33 8.65
C ILE A 28 5.22 -9.64 8.70
N PHE A 29 5.84 -9.59 9.89
CA PHE A 29 7.28 -9.90 10.08
C PHE A 29 8.18 -9.10 9.12
N ASN A 30 7.89 -7.80 8.94
CA ASN A 30 8.57 -6.89 8.02
C ASN A 30 8.43 -7.27 6.53
N ASN A 31 7.52 -8.16 6.17
CA ASN A 31 7.33 -8.60 4.78
C ASN A 31 6.48 -7.60 3.99
N SER A 32 7.02 -6.40 3.82
CA SER A 32 6.42 -5.34 3.00
C SER A 32 7.46 -4.85 2.01
N PHE A 33 7.13 -4.91 0.72
CA PHE A 33 8.10 -4.72 -0.36
C PHE A 33 7.56 -3.75 -1.41
N ASP A 34 8.47 -3.00 -2.01
CA ASP A 34 8.18 -2.01 -3.06
C ASP A 34 8.35 -2.61 -4.47
N LYS A 35 7.83 -3.81 -4.65
CA LYS A 35 7.91 -4.54 -5.92
C LYS A 35 6.67 -5.39 -6.12
N LEU A 36 6.51 -5.95 -7.32
CA LEU A 36 5.43 -6.89 -7.62
C LEU A 36 5.94 -8.31 -7.49
N LYS A 37 5.13 -9.15 -6.86
CA LYS A 37 5.32 -10.59 -6.85
C LYS A 37 3.95 -11.24 -6.85
N PHE A 38 3.79 -12.29 -7.66
CA PHE A 38 2.52 -13.00 -7.72
C PHE A 38 2.38 -13.96 -6.55
N TRP A 39 1.14 -14.25 -6.18
CA TRP A 39 0.83 -15.05 -4.98
C TRP A 39 1.49 -16.43 -4.98
N ASP A 40 1.68 -17.03 -6.17
CA ASP A 40 2.26 -18.35 -6.31
C ASP A 40 3.80 -18.36 -6.24
N ASP A 41 4.41 -17.17 -6.29
CA ASP A 41 5.86 -17.02 -6.15
C ASP A 41 6.28 -16.58 -4.74
N VAL A 42 5.32 -16.27 -3.88
CA VAL A 42 5.59 -15.78 -2.52
C VAL A 42 5.85 -16.94 -1.59
N SER A 43 6.87 -16.82 -0.75
CA SER A 43 7.23 -17.86 0.23
C SER A 43 6.98 -17.43 1.68
N ASP A 44 6.90 -16.12 1.94
CA ASP A 44 6.74 -15.58 3.30
C ASP A 44 5.36 -14.95 3.46
N PHE A 45 4.56 -15.48 4.38
CA PHE A 45 3.21 -15.00 4.64
C PHE A 45 3.01 -14.63 6.11
N PRO A 46 2.17 -13.64 6.43
CA PRO A 46 1.54 -12.70 5.50
C PRO A 46 2.55 -11.69 4.94
N CYS A 47 2.22 -11.11 3.79
CA CYS A 47 3.11 -10.14 3.16
C CYS A 47 2.32 -9.11 2.35
N ILE A 48 3.01 -8.01 2.05
CA ILE A 48 2.45 -6.87 1.31
C ILE A 48 3.41 -6.49 0.19
N TYR A 49 2.88 -6.28 -1.01
CA TYR A 49 3.65 -5.81 -2.17
C TYR A 49 3.01 -4.55 -2.71
N VAL A 50 3.81 -3.48 -2.83
CA VAL A 50 3.35 -2.15 -3.24
C VAL A 50 3.98 -1.80 -4.59
N THR A 51 3.15 -1.45 -5.56
CA THR A 51 3.63 -1.07 -6.89
C THR A 51 2.93 0.17 -7.41
N ALA A 52 3.65 0.98 -8.18
CA ALA A 52 3.08 2.14 -8.86
C ALA A 52 2.33 1.69 -10.11
N GLY A 53 1.16 2.26 -10.29
CA GLY A 53 0.34 2.05 -11.48
C GLY A 53 0.26 3.30 -12.33
N PRO A 54 -0.86 3.47 -13.06
CA PRO A 54 -1.06 4.65 -13.90
C PRO A 54 -1.10 5.94 -13.08
N GLU A 55 -0.71 7.03 -13.70
CA GLU A 55 -0.77 8.36 -13.09
C GLU A 55 -1.41 9.34 -14.05
N SER A 56 -2.38 10.11 -13.57
CA SER A 56 -2.92 11.24 -14.30
C SER A 56 -2.31 12.54 -13.77
N ARG A 57 -2.28 13.55 -14.60
CA ARG A 57 -1.71 14.85 -14.25
C ARG A 57 -2.75 15.95 -14.41
N GLU A 58 -2.69 16.90 -13.48
CA GLU A 58 -3.50 18.09 -13.53
C GLU A 58 -2.57 19.30 -13.55
N TYR A 59 -2.72 20.13 -14.57
CA TYR A 59 -1.91 21.33 -14.76
C TYR A 59 -2.74 22.55 -14.36
N LEU A 60 -2.20 23.33 -13.44
CA LEU A 60 -2.85 24.53 -12.92
C LEU A 60 -2.04 25.76 -13.33
N PRO A 61 -2.66 26.97 -13.33
CA PRO A 61 -1.95 28.22 -13.58
C PRO A 61 -0.78 28.40 -12.60
N GLY A 62 0.28 29.06 -13.06
CA GLY A 62 1.46 29.32 -12.22
C GLY A 62 2.44 28.17 -12.16
N SER A 63 2.41 27.27 -13.15
CA SER A 63 3.31 26.13 -13.26
C SER A 63 3.11 25.07 -12.17
N PHE A 64 1.96 25.07 -11.50
CA PHE A 64 1.62 24.03 -10.55
C PHE A 64 1.13 22.78 -11.28
N LYS A 65 1.58 21.63 -10.83
CA LYS A 65 1.16 20.33 -11.38
C LYS A 65 0.85 19.39 -10.23
N TRP A 66 -0.30 18.73 -10.33
CA TRP A 66 -0.67 17.65 -9.42
C TRP A 66 -0.51 16.31 -10.11
N GLY A 67 0.10 15.37 -9.41
CA GLY A 67 0.10 13.97 -9.82
C GLY A 67 -0.96 13.21 -9.04
N HIS A 68 -1.72 12.42 -9.75
CA HIS A 68 -2.72 11.50 -9.18
C HIS A 68 -2.26 10.09 -9.49
N LEU A 69 -1.42 9.55 -8.60
CA LEU A 69 -0.79 8.24 -8.78
C LEU A 69 -1.70 7.15 -8.23
N THR A 70 -2.02 6.18 -9.08
CA THR A 70 -2.69 4.98 -8.63
C THR A 70 -1.65 3.99 -8.15
N VAL A 71 -1.78 3.52 -6.91
CA VAL A 71 -0.87 2.55 -6.31
C VAL A 71 -1.64 1.28 -6.01
N SER A 72 -1.06 0.14 -6.38
CA SER A 72 -1.61 -1.17 -6.08
C SER A 72 -0.89 -1.74 -4.87
N ILE A 73 -1.66 -2.14 -3.86
CA ILE A 73 -1.15 -2.76 -2.64
C ILE A 73 -1.73 -4.17 -2.61
N LYS A 74 -0.88 -5.17 -2.86
CA LYS A 74 -1.28 -6.57 -2.87
C LYS A 74 -0.94 -7.21 -1.54
N LEU A 75 -1.91 -7.95 -0.99
CA LEU A 75 -1.79 -8.62 0.30
C LEU A 75 -1.97 -10.11 0.09
N TYR A 76 -1.09 -10.89 0.69
CA TYR A 76 -1.13 -12.34 0.57
C TYR A 76 -1.09 -12.99 1.94
N THR A 77 -2.01 -13.95 2.16
CA THR A 77 -2.05 -14.77 3.36
C THR A 77 -2.10 -16.25 2.98
N LYS A 78 -1.82 -17.12 3.94
CA LYS A 78 -1.82 -18.57 3.71
C LYS A 78 -2.25 -19.30 4.97
N GLY A 79 -3.08 -20.33 4.81
CA GLY A 79 -3.52 -21.17 5.91
C GLY A 79 -5.00 -21.54 5.79
N GLU A 80 -5.48 -22.30 6.75
CA GLU A 80 -6.90 -22.70 6.78
C GLU A 80 -7.82 -21.49 6.96
N GLU A 81 -7.36 -20.51 7.74
CA GLU A 81 -8.11 -19.28 8.02
C GLU A 81 -7.63 -18.11 7.15
N CYS A 82 -7.18 -18.39 5.92
CA CYS A 82 -6.55 -17.38 5.07
C CYS A 82 -7.47 -16.19 4.77
N GLN A 83 -8.78 -16.40 4.64
CA GLN A 83 -9.72 -15.31 4.40
C GLN A 83 -9.87 -14.41 5.62
N GLN A 84 -9.99 -14.99 6.82
CA GLN A 84 -10.05 -14.21 8.05
C GLN A 84 -8.76 -13.43 8.25
N MET A 85 -7.63 -14.08 8.02
CA MET A 85 -6.31 -13.42 8.09
C MET A 85 -6.20 -12.28 7.09
N LEU A 86 -6.75 -12.47 5.88
CA LEU A 86 -6.74 -11.44 4.85
C LEU A 86 -7.59 -10.24 5.25
N GLU A 87 -8.79 -10.47 5.78
CA GLU A 87 -9.66 -9.39 6.24
C GLU A 87 -9.02 -8.61 7.39
N ASP A 88 -8.38 -9.30 8.32
CA ASP A 88 -7.65 -8.66 9.42
C ASP A 88 -6.50 -7.80 8.89
N LEU A 89 -5.77 -8.30 7.92
CA LEU A 89 -4.65 -7.57 7.31
C LEU A 89 -5.15 -6.35 6.52
N LEU A 90 -6.27 -6.48 5.82
CA LEU A 90 -6.89 -5.36 5.11
C LEU A 90 -7.26 -4.23 6.08
N GLU A 91 -7.85 -4.57 7.21
CA GLU A 91 -8.18 -3.57 8.23
C GLU A 91 -6.93 -2.87 8.76
N ASP A 92 -5.86 -3.63 9.00
CA ASP A 92 -4.59 -3.08 9.46
C ASP A 92 -4.00 -2.10 8.43
N VAL A 93 -4.05 -2.46 7.15
CA VAL A 93 -3.58 -1.61 6.05
C VAL A 93 -4.40 -0.32 5.99
N GLU A 94 -5.72 -0.42 6.10
CA GLU A 94 -6.59 0.76 6.14
C GLU A 94 -6.22 1.68 7.30
N ASN A 95 -5.98 1.11 8.48
CA ASN A 95 -5.63 1.89 9.66
C ASN A 95 -4.29 2.61 9.50
N VAL A 96 -3.30 1.96 8.87
CA VAL A 96 -2.01 2.61 8.59
C VAL A 96 -2.20 3.78 7.63
N ILE A 97 -2.95 3.59 6.56
CA ILE A 97 -3.20 4.65 5.58
C ILE A 97 -3.95 5.82 6.23
N ASP A 98 -5.01 5.53 6.97
CA ASP A 98 -5.84 6.56 7.59
C ASP A 98 -5.07 7.34 8.68
N SER A 99 -4.12 6.69 9.36
CA SER A 99 -3.32 7.33 10.41
C SER A 99 -2.44 8.46 9.87
N LYS A 100 -2.16 8.47 8.58
CA LYS A 100 -1.31 9.49 7.96
C LYS A 100 -2.05 10.79 7.64
N ALA A 101 -3.36 10.79 7.71
CA ALA A 101 -4.19 11.96 7.41
C ALA A 101 -3.86 12.57 6.04
N GLY A 102 -3.53 11.73 5.08
CA GLY A 102 -3.18 12.15 3.72
C GLY A 102 -1.73 12.57 3.52
N LEU A 103 -0.94 12.66 4.59
CA LEU A 103 0.42 13.20 4.54
C LEU A 103 1.46 12.08 4.69
N LEU A 104 1.89 11.52 3.59
CA LEU A 104 2.99 10.55 3.57
C LEU A 104 4.29 11.29 3.23
N VAL A 105 5.26 11.22 4.13
CA VAL A 105 6.60 11.76 3.86
C VAL A 105 7.34 10.77 2.97
N TYR A 106 7.69 11.19 1.75
CA TYR A 106 8.38 10.31 0.82
C TYR A 106 9.80 10.80 0.48
N ASP A 107 10.17 11.98 0.91
CA ASP A 107 11.54 12.49 0.79
C ASP A 107 11.81 13.45 1.94
N THR A 108 12.55 12.98 2.94
CA THR A 108 12.86 13.78 4.13
C THR A 108 13.89 14.85 3.85
N ASP A 109 14.80 14.63 2.89
CA ASP A 109 15.87 15.58 2.59
C ASP A 109 15.32 16.86 1.95
N ASN A 110 14.25 16.73 1.16
CA ASN A 110 13.60 17.84 0.48
C ASN A 110 12.25 18.20 1.09
N ASN A 111 11.88 17.59 2.21
CA ASN A 111 10.61 17.82 2.91
C ASN A 111 9.40 17.59 2.01
N LEU A 112 9.47 16.56 1.15
CA LEU A 112 8.37 16.25 0.24
C LEU A 112 7.36 15.34 0.90
N VAL A 113 6.08 15.74 0.83
CA VAL A 113 4.96 14.96 1.36
C VAL A 113 3.86 14.88 0.29
N THR A 114 3.05 13.84 0.40
CA THR A 114 1.81 13.76 -0.39
C THR A 114 0.78 14.73 0.19
N THR A 115 -0.26 15.04 -0.60
CA THR A 115 -1.34 15.90 -0.14
C THR A 115 -2.58 15.09 0.25
N GLN A 116 -2.75 13.92 -0.35
CA GLN A 116 -3.91 13.08 -0.07
C GLN A 116 -3.62 11.62 -0.38
N LEU A 117 -4.13 10.75 0.48
CA LEU A 117 -4.14 9.30 0.27
C LEU A 117 -5.60 8.87 0.34
N SER A 118 -6.12 8.26 -0.71
CA SER A 118 -7.53 7.83 -0.78
C SER A 118 -7.62 6.39 -1.22
N ILE A 119 -8.27 5.56 -0.43
CA ILE A 119 -8.56 4.17 -0.81
C ILE A 119 -9.71 4.23 -1.83
N VAL A 120 -9.44 3.73 -3.03
CA VAL A 120 -10.40 3.73 -4.14
C VAL A 120 -11.23 2.45 -4.13
N SER A 121 -10.57 1.32 -3.93
CA SER A 121 -11.26 0.03 -3.94
C SER A 121 -10.46 -1.03 -3.18
N ILE A 122 -11.16 -2.03 -2.70
CA ILE A 122 -10.60 -3.21 -2.04
C ILE A 122 -11.23 -4.42 -2.69
N VAL A 123 -10.40 -5.34 -3.19
CA VAL A 123 -10.84 -6.54 -3.90
C VAL A 123 -10.13 -7.74 -3.29
N THR A 124 -10.83 -8.86 -3.14
CA THR A 124 -10.24 -10.12 -2.67
C THR A 124 -10.55 -11.24 -3.65
N ASP A 125 -9.86 -12.36 -3.49
CA ASP A 125 -10.12 -13.56 -4.28
C ASP A 125 -11.37 -14.32 -3.82
N GLU A 126 -12.01 -13.86 -2.75
CA GLU A 126 -13.25 -14.46 -2.19
C GLU A 126 -13.11 -15.94 -1.82
N GLY A 127 -11.88 -16.37 -1.50
CA GLY A 127 -11.61 -17.75 -1.12
C GLY A 127 -11.32 -18.70 -2.28
N LEU A 128 -11.27 -18.20 -3.52
CA LEU A 128 -11.06 -19.04 -4.71
C LEU A 128 -9.69 -19.69 -4.74
N LEU A 129 -8.69 -19.09 -4.09
CA LEU A 129 -7.33 -19.58 -4.10
C LEU A 129 -6.92 -20.28 -2.80
N ASN A 130 -7.91 -20.65 -1.95
CA ASN A 130 -7.65 -21.37 -0.70
C ASN A 130 -6.66 -22.53 -0.95
N PRO A 131 -5.58 -22.72 -0.16
CA PRO A 131 -5.30 -22.12 1.16
C PRO A 131 -4.63 -20.73 1.11
N TYR A 132 -4.64 -20.05 -0.01
CA TYR A 132 -4.08 -18.72 -0.13
C TYR A 132 -5.18 -17.67 -0.12
N GLY A 133 -4.94 -16.58 0.61
CA GLY A 133 -5.77 -15.39 0.55
C GLY A 133 -5.07 -14.31 -0.24
N VAL A 134 -5.75 -13.76 -1.22
CA VAL A 134 -5.19 -12.71 -2.09
C VAL A 134 -6.11 -11.50 -2.05
N GLY A 135 -5.56 -10.35 -1.72
CA GLY A 135 -6.30 -9.10 -1.70
C GLY A 135 -5.52 -7.99 -2.39
N GLU A 136 -6.25 -6.98 -2.84
CA GLU A 136 -5.66 -5.82 -3.46
C GLU A 136 -6.39 -4.56 -3.00
N VAL A 137 -5.61 -3.60 -2.51
CA VAL A 137 -6.10 -2.25 -2.20
C VAL A 137 -5.59 -1.33 -3.30
N THR A 138 -6.50 -0.63 -3.95
CA THR A 138 -6.16 0.42 -4.91
C THR A 138 -6.19 1.75 -4.18
N LEU A 139 -5.04 2.41 -4.13
CA LEU A 139 -4.86 3.68 -3.44
C LEU A 139 -4.60 4.78 -4.46
N LEU A 140 -5.27 5.90 -4.30
CA LEU A 140 -4.98 7.10 -5.08
C LEU A 140 -4.14 8.03 -4.22
N VAL A 141 -2.96 8.37 -4.73
CA VAL A 141 -2.01 9.27 -4.06
C VAL A 141 -1.95 10.57 -4.83
N GLN A 142 -2.32 11.67 -4.19
CA GLN A 142 -2.17 13.01 -4.77
C GLN A 142 -0.89 13.64 -4.23
N TYR A 143 -0.06 14.13 -5.12
CA TYR A 143 1.19 14.80 -4.74
C TYR A 143 1.54 15.92 -5.73
N GLN A 144 2.33 16.87 -5.25
CA GLN A 144 2.78 17.99 -6.10
C GLN A 144 3.97 17.54 -6.94
N VAL A 145 3.85 17.75 -8.25
CA VAL A 145 4.92 17.46 -9.21
C VAL A 145 5.67 18.75 -9.49
N MET A 146 6.96 18.74 -9.29
CA MET A 146 7.79 19.92 -9.57
C MET A 146 8.89 19.60 -10.55
#